data_81ff54bab4736b825bfc1d082a15465b
#
_entry.id   81ff54bab4736b825bfc1d082a15465b
#
_cell.length_a   1.000
_cell.length_b   1.000
_cell.length_c   1.000
_cell.angle_alpha   90.00
_cell.angle_beta   90.00
_cell.angle_gamma   90.00
#
_symmetry.space_group_name_H-M   'P 1'
#
loop_
_entity.id
_entity.type
_entity.pdbx_description
1 polymer ?
#
loop_
_entity_poly.entity_id
_entity_poly.type
_entity_poly.pdbx_seq_one_letter_code
_entity_poly.pdbx_strand_id
1 'polypeptide(L)'
;MGADAAASTTRTPTAELRQTLPLVTVRDLSVAYDTTTVLDGVDLDLFPGEMVALLGASGSGKSTLMRSLTGFAPISAGSVRVAGHDVTNLGRGELRTLRSDVGQVFQQFNLIPRLSVLTNVLTGALHGAGPINMVGGFSSAHRRRALELLDRVGIAHKANAPARSLSGGQQQRVAIARALMQQPKVILADEPVASLDPKLADSVLELLREIATEDGIPVLVSLHVLPLALAHSDRIIGLRHGRMLVAGATSQLDAAALAPLYDDEEHDDDAHH
;
A
#
# COMPACT_ATOMS: atom_id res chain seq x y z
N MET A 1 7.73 -43.92 22.10
CA MET A 1 6.62 -43.10 21.59
C MET A 1 6.80 -41.72 22.18
N GLY A 2 7.50 -40.86 21.49
CA GLY A 2 7.76 -39.47 21.85
C GLY A 2 7.19 -38.59 20.74
N ALA A 3 6.22 -37.76 21.10
CA ALA A 3 5.65 -36.79 20.21
C ALA A 3 6.57 -35.57 20.18
N ASP A 4 7.15 -35.31 19.03
CA ASP A 4 7.95 -34.13 18.72
C ASP A 4 7.01 -32.98 18.45
N ALA A 5 6.92 -32.03 19.39
CA ALA A 5 6.17 -30.79 19.24
C ALA A 5 7.06 -29.79 18.51
N ALA A 6 6.81 -29.60 17.22
CA ALA A 6 7.43 -28.55 16.43
C ALA A 6 7.04 -27.17 17.01
N ALA A 7 7.95 -26.53 17.73
CA ALA A 7 7.85 -25.17 18.17
C ALA A 7 7.95 -24.23 16.95
N SER A 8 6.83 -23.64 16.57
CA SER A 8 6.78 -22.52 15.63
C SER A 8 7.54 -21.35 16.21
N THR A 9 8.73 -21.08 15.70
CA THR A 9 9.56 -19.95 16.11
C THR A 9 9.03 -18.69 15.43
N THR A 10 8.14 -17.98 16.10
CA THR A 10 7.70 -16.65 15.69
C THR A 10 8.89 -15.69 15.85
N ARG A 11 9.62 -15.45 14.79
CA ARG A 11 10.69 -14.45 14.73
C ARG A 11 10.06 -13.07 14.82
N THR A 12 10.36 -12.30 15.84
CA THR A 12 10.04 -10.90 16.00
C THR A 12 11.01 -10.06 15.15
N PRO A 13 10.57 -9.39 14.06
CA PRO A 13 11.48 -8.72 13.10
C PRO A 13 12.07 -7.39 13.59
N THR A 14 11.68 -6.89 14.75
CA THR A 14 11.79 -5.47 15.13
C THR A 14 13.21 -4.96 15.41
N ALA A 15 14.21 -5.81 15.67
CA ALA A 15 15.55 -5.36 16.03
C ALA A 15 16.53 -5.33 14.83
N GLU A 16 16.40 -6.24 13.87
CA GLU A 16 17.29 -6.32 12.70
C GLU A 16 16.93 -5.28 11.62
N LEU A 17 15.66 -4.89 11.50
CA LEU A 17 15.20 -3.87 10.54
C LEU A 17 15.78 -2.47 10.81
N ARG A 18 16.16 -2.16 12.04
CA ARG A 18 16.73 -0.86 12.42
C ARG A 18 18.16 -0.61 11.93
N GLN A 19 18.82 -1.60 11.34
CA GLN A 19 20.16 -1.45 10.74
C GLN A 19 20.11 -1.06 9.26
N THR A 20 18.95 -1.11 8.61
CA THR A 20 18.75 -0.68 7.23
C THR A 20 18.19 0.75 7.17
N LEU A 21 18.63 1.51 6.15
CA LEU A 21 18.08 2.85 5.92
C LEU A 21 16.61 2.75 5.45
N PRO A 22 15.73 3.64 5.93
CA PRO A 22 14.35 3.67 5.48
C PRO A 22 14.25 4.02 4.00
N LEU A 23 13.34 3.38 3.26
CA LEU A 23 13.02 3.70 1.87
C LEU A 23 12.02 4.86 1.75
N VAL A 24 11.25 5.12 2.80
CA VAL A 24 10.41 6.32 2.93
C VAL A 24 10.79 7.02 4.22
N THR A 25 11.01 8.34 4.13
CA THR A 25 11.25 9.21 5.28
C THR A 25 10.39 10.45 5.13
N VAL A 26 9.54 10.71 6.11
CA VAL A 26 8.71 11.90 6.22
C VAL A 26 9.07 12.60 7.53
N ARG A 27 9.29 13.91 7.49
CA ARG A 27 9.62 14.71 8.67
C ARG A 27 8.81 15.99 8.66
N ASP A 28 8.08 16.20 9.76
CA ASP A 28 7.28 17.40 10.05
C ASP A 28 6.37 17.78 8.87
N LEU A 29 5.77 16.76 8.21
CA LEU A 29 4.98 16.97 6.99
C LEU A 29 3.68 17.69 7.31
N SER A 30 3.52 18.85 6.67
CA SER A 30 2.25 19.57 6.64
C SER A 30 1.75 19.71 5.22
N VAL A 31 0.45 19.51 5.03
CA VAL A 31 -0.25 19.64 3.74
C VAL A 31 -1.47 20.52 3.93
N ALA A 32 -1.59 21.56 3.12
CA ALA A 32 -2.75 22.43 3.12
C ALA A 32 -3.31 22.56 1.68
N TYR A 33 -4.63 22.60 1.58
CA TYR A 33 -5.36 22.97 0.38
C TYR A 33 -6.06 24.29 0.64
N ASP A 34 -5.70 25.32 -0.09
CA ASP A 34 -6.12 26.70 0.16
C ASP A 34 -5.86 27.13 1.62
N THR A 35 -6.90 27.33 2.41
CA THR A 35 -6.80 27.72 3.83
C THR A 35 -6.95 26.54 4.80
N THR A 36 -7.19 25.32 4.30
CA THR A 36 -7.48 24.15 5.12
C THR A 36 -6.25 23.26 5.25
N THR A 37 -5.71 23.16 6.46
CA THR A 37 -4.64 22.21 6.79
C THR A 37 -5.25 20.82 6.92
N VAL A 38 -4.75 19.86 6.15
CA VAL A 38 -5.18 18.44 6.15
C VAL A 38 -4.19 17.56 6.87
N LEU A 39 -2.90 17.84 6.80
CA LEU A 39 -1.85 17.19 7.59
C LEU A 39 -1.04 18.25 8.31
N ASP A 40 -0.66 17.96 9.56
CA ASP A 40 0.05 18.88 10.42
C ASP A 40 1.10 18.14 11.26
N GLY A 41 2.38 18.30 10.91
CA GLY A 41 3.52 17.78 11.65
C GLY A 41 3.61 16.24 11.65
N VAL A 42 3.39 15.57 10.52
CA VAL A 42 3.42 14.10 10.43
C VAL A 42 4.82 13.59 10.18
N ASP A 43 5.26 12.62 10.98
CA ASP A 43 6.53 11.88 10.83
C ASP A 43 6.27 10.42 10.46
N LEU A 44 7.04 9.88 9.50
CA LEU A 44 6.91 8.49 9.06
C LEU A 44 8.25 7.96 8.54
N ASP A 45 8.61 6.76 8.95
CA ASP A 45 9.65 5.95 8.29
C ASP A 45 9.04 4.62 7.83
N LEU A 46 9.42 4.17 6.60
CA LEU A 46 9.13 2.82 6.13
C LEU A 46 10.45 2.12 5.81
N PHE A 47 10.66 0.97 6.43
CA PHE A 47 11.86 0.16 6.26
C PHE A 47 11.61 -1.00 5.30
N PRO A 48 12.66 -1.46 4.59
CA PRO A 48 12.55 -2.65 3.75
C PRO A 48 11.99 -3.85 4.53
N GLY A 49 11.08 -4.59 3.90
CA GLY A 49 10.55 -5.82 4.47
C GLY A 49 9.42 -5.66 5.49
N GLU A 50 9.01 -4.41 5.81
CA GLU A 50 7.89 -4.20 6.75
C GLU A 50 6.58 -3.87 6.07
N MET A 51 5.48 -4.29 6.69
CA MET A 51 4.13 -3.86 6.37
C MET A 51 3.60 -2.96 7.47
N VAL A 52 3.30 -1.71 7.16
CA VAL A 52 2.78 -0.69 8.09
C VAL A 52 1.33 -0.40 7.78
N ALA A 53 0.45 -0.57 8.79
CA ALA A 53 -0.95 -0.17 8.68
C ALA A 53 -1.13 1.30 9.05
N LEU A 54 -1.84 2.03 8.20
CA LEU A 54 -2.26 3.41 8.41
C LEU A 54 -3.74 3.43 8.78
N LEU A 55 -4.05 3.76 10.04
CA LEU A 55 -5.39 3.77 10.61
C LEU A 55 -5.91 5.19 10.85
N GLY A 56 -7.22 5.32 11.02
CA GLY A 56 -7.91 6.56 11.37
C GLY A 56 -9.29 6.63 10.71
N ALA A 57 -10.15 7.48 11.25
CA ALA A 57 -11.48 7.74 10.73
C ALA A 57 -11.48 8.28 9.30
N SER A 58 -12.65 8.33 8.66
CA SER A 58 -12.80 9.02 7.37
C SER A 58 -12.39 10.49 7.51
N GLY A 59 -11.67 11.04 6.54
CA GLY A 59 -11.18 12.42 6.61
C GLY A 59 -9.95 12.65 7.51
N SER A 60 -9.40 11.64 8.18
CA SER A 60 -8.22 11.80 9.07
C SER A 60 -6.92 12.20 8.36
N GLY A 61 -6.87 12.17 7.01
CA GLY A 61 -5.69 12.55 6.24
C GLY A 61 -4.92 11.39 5.60
N LYS A 62 -5.34 10.12 5.75
CA LYS A 62 -4.65 8.92 5.21
C LYS A 62 -4.32 9.02 3.71
N SER A 63 -5.34 9.26 2.88
CA SER A 63 -5.15 9.37 1.43
C SER A 63 -4.31 10.60 1.05
N THR A 64 -4.35 11.67 1.85
CA THR A 64 -3.49 12.85 1.64
C THR A 64 -2.03 12.52 1.95
N LEU A 65 -1.75 11.76 3.01
CA LEU A 65 -0.41 11.27 3.30
C LEU A 65 0.12 10.40 2.16
N MET A 66 -0.66 9.43 1.67
CA MET A 66 -0.25 8.60 0.53
C MET A 66 -0.03 9.41 -0.76
N ARG A 67 -0.86 10.43 -1.01
CA ARG A 67 -0.67 11.35 -2.14
C ARG A 67 0.59 12.20 -2.00
N SER A 68 0.98 12.57 -0.79
CA SER A 68 2.24 13.30 -0.54
C SER A 68 3.45 12.44 -0.92
N LEU A 69 3.44 11.14 -0.62
CA LEU A 69 4.52 10.21 -0.97
C LEU A 69 4.70 10.03 -2.49
N THR A 70 3.72 10.40 -3.30
CA THR A 70 3.75 10.28 -4.77
C THR A 70 3.76 11.61 -5.50
N GLY A 71 3.88 12.72 -4.74
CA GLY A 71 3.89 14.08 -5.29
C GLY A 71 2.57 14.50 -5.93
N PHE A 72 1.43 13.99 -5.41
CA PHE A 72 0.08 14.41 -5.80
C PHE A 72 -0.57 15.37 -4.80
N ALA A 73 0.00 15.54 -3.60
CA ALA A 73 -0.45 16.54 -2.64
C ALA A 73 0.55 17.70 -2.55
N PRO A 74 0.10 18.94 -2.34
CA PRO A 74 0.97 20.08 -2.13
C PRO A 74 1.60 19.99 -0.73
N ILE A 75 2.92 19.90 -0.64
CA ILE A 75 3.64 19.93 0.62
C ILE A 75 3.82 21.40 1.01
N SER A 76 3.22 21.83 2.14
CA SER A 76 3.30 23.20 2.65
C SER A 76 4.45 23.41 3.62
N ALA A 77 4.86 22.36 4.36
CA ALA A 77 6.03 22.35 5.24
C ALA A 77 6.57 20.93 5.43
N GLY A 78 7.78 20.83 5.96
CA GLY A 78 8.45 19.56 6.22
C GLY A 78 9.19 18.99 5.01
N SER A 79 9.55 17.71 5.06
CA SER A 79 10.27 17.02 3.99
C SER A 79 9.77 15.60 3.79
N VAL A 80 9.76 15.16 2.52
CA VAL A 80 9.35 13.81 2.12
C VAL A 80 10.41 13.23 1.20
N ARG A 81 10.96 12.07 1.57
CA ARG A 81 11.87 11.28 0.73
C ARG A 81 11.29 9.91 0.49
N VAL A 82 11.24 9.47 -0.76
CA VAL A 82 10.73 8.16 -1.18
C VAL A 82 11.67 7.53 -2.19
N ALA A 83 12.17 6.34 -1.90
CA ALA A 83 13.06 5.59 -2.78
C ALA A 83 14.29 6.40 -3.27
N GLY A 84 14.82 7.30 -2.43
CA GLY A 84 15.94 8.18 -2.75
C GLY A 84 15.56 9.52 -3.39
N HIS A 85 14.28 9.73 -3.78
CA HIS A 85 13.79 11.00 -4.33
C HIS A 85 13.34 11.95 -3.23
N ASP A 86 13.75 13.22 -3.30
CA ASP A 86 13.19 14.29 -2.46
C ASP A 86 11.92 14.84 -3.11
N VAL A 87 10.76 14.41 -2.59
CA VAL A 87 9.45 14.70 -3.20
C VAL A 87 9.10 16.18 -3.15
N THR A 88 9.67 16.93 -2.22
CA THR A 88 9.34 18.34 -1.98
C THR A 88 9.70 19.23 -3.17
N ASN A 89 10.74 18.86 -3.94
CA ASN A 89 11.34 19.72 -4.96
C ASN A 89 11.43 19.08 -6.37
N LEU A 90 10.61 18.05 -6.67
CA LEU A 90 10.74 17.31 -7.93
C LEU A 90 10.18 18.06 -9.13
N GLY A 91 10.95 18.09 -10.22
CA GLY A 91 10.47 18.45 -11.54
C GLY A 91 9.56 17.34 -12.16
N ARG A 92 8.88 17.68 -13.27
CA ARG A 92 7.93 16.74 -13.93
C ARG A 92 8.57 15.41 -14.34
N GLY A 93 9.82 15.41 -14.79
CA GLY A 93 10.53 14.19 -15.18
C GLY A 93 10.85 13.30 -13.98
N GLU A 94 11.33 13.90 -12.89
CA GLU A 94 11.65 13.22 -11.65
C GLU A 94 10.41 12.65 -10.97
N LEU A 95 9.29 13.38 -10.97
CA LEU A 95 7.99 12.87 -10.50
C LEU A 95 7.55 11.61 -11.27
N ARG A 96 7.83 11.55 -12.57
CA ARG A 96 7.55 10.35 -13.36
C ARG A 96 8.41 9.17 -12.92
N THR A 97 9.68 9.39 -12.62
CA THR A 97 10.61 8.36 -12.13
C THR A 97 10.21 7.93 -10.71
N LEU A 98 9.92 8.87 -9.80
CA LEU A 98 9.38 8.55 -8.48
C LEU A 98 8.16 7.62 -8.57
N ARG A 99 7.19 7.98 -9.41
CA ARG A 99 5.95 7.19 -9.56
C ARG A 99 6.17 5.82 -10.19
N SER A 100 7.27 5.60 -10.91
CA SER A 100 7.63 4.25 -11.34
C SER A 100 8.27 3.42 -10.24
N ASP A 101 8.91 4.05 -9.26
CA ASP A 101 9.48 3.38 -8.08
C ASP A 101 8.42 3.08 -7.02
N VAL A 102 7.19 3.63 -7.14
CA VAL A 102 6.09 3.44 -6.19
C VAL A 102 4.94 2.66 -6.83
N GLY A 103 4.73 1.43 -6.40
CA GLY A 103 3.57 0.62 -6.76
C GLY A 103 2.32 1.09 -6.02
N GLN A 104 1.25 1.39 -6.76
CA GLN A 104 -0.02 1.82 -6.16
C GLN A 104 -1.09 0.75 -6.34
N VAL A 105 -1.74 0.39 -5.23
CA VAL A 105 -2.90 -0.51 -5.18
C VAL A 105 -4.07 0.29 -4.61
N PHE A 106 -5.16 0.37 -5.36
CA PHE A 106 -6.32 1.22 -5.04
C PHE A 106 -7.54 0.39 -4.67
N GLN A 107 -8.46 0.96 -3.91
CA GLN A 107 -9.75 0.39 -3.57
C GLN A 107 -10.58 0.01 -4.82
N GLN A 108 -10.59 0.84 -5.84
CA GLN A 108 -11.34 0.62 -7.09
C GLN A 108 -10.55 -0.16 -8.15
N PHE A 109 -9.55 -0.95 -7.77
CA PHE A 109 -8.70 -1.79 -8.64
C PHE A 109 -8.08 -1.07 -9.85
N ASN A 110 -8.75 -0.09 -10.44
CA ASN A 110 -8.35 0.68 -11.63
C ASN A 110 -7.90 -0.20 -12.82
N LEU A 111 -8.57 -1.34 -13.02
CA LEU A 111 -8.35 -2.21 -14.17
C LEU A 111 -9.13 -1.70 -15.37
N ILE A 112 -8.62 -1.97 -16.58
CA ILE A 112 -9.31 -1.70 -17.82
C ILE A 112 -10.25 -2.90 -18.09
N PRO A 113 -11.59 -2.75 -17.94
CA PRO A 113 -12.50 -3.90 -17.83
C PRO A 113 -12.56 -4.79 -19.09
N ARG A 114 -12.33 -4.19 -20.26
CA ARG A 114 -12.40 -4.88 -21.57
C ARG A 114 -11.11 -5.58 -21.96
N LEU A 115 -9.98 -5.22 -21.34
CA LEU A 115 -8.70 -5.86 -21.60
C LEU A 115 -8.59 -7.18 -20.81
N SER A 116 -7.74 -8.09 -21.32
CA SER A 116 -7.43 -9.33 -20.63
C SER A 116 -6.68 -9.03 -19.31
N VAL A 117 -6.76 -9.97 -18.39
CA VAL A 117 -5.99 -9.97 -17.13
C VAL A 117 -4.50 -9.76 -17.41
N LEU A 118 -3.93 -10.55 -18.33
CA LEU A 118 -2.53 -10.42 -18.74
C LEU A 118 -2.21 -9.01 -19.27
N THR A 119 -3.08 -8.44 -20.10
CA THR A 119 -2.86 -7.10 -20.66
C THR A 119 -2.93 -6.04 -19.55
N ASN A 120 -3.85 -6.17 -18.58
CA ASN A 120 -3.89 -5.28 -17.43
C ASN A 120 -2.58 -5.30 -16.64
N VAL A 121 -2.00 -6.48 -16.36
CA VAL A 121 -0.71 -6.57 -15.68
C VAL A 121 0.41 -5.92 -16.52
N LEU A 122 0.44 -6.19 -17.83
CA LEU A 122 1.43 -5.61 -18.74
C LEU A 122 1.42 -4.07 -18.77
N THR A 123 0.27 -3.43 -18.47
CA THR A 123 0.22 -1.95 -18.37
C THR A 123 1.13 -1.41 -17.27
N GLY A 124 1.47 -2.20 -16.25
CA GLY A 124 2.44 -1.83 -15.22
C GLY A 124 3.85 -1.57 -15.78
N ALA A 125 4.22 -2.19 -16.92
CA ALA A 125 5.52 -1.97 -17.54
C ALA A 125 5.60 -0.75 -18.47
N LEU A 126 4.52 0.03 -18.65
CA LEU A 126 4.47 1.13 -19.61
C LEU A 126 5.46 2.26 -19.33
N HIS A 127 5.87 2.44 -18.08
CA HIS A 127 6.85 3.47 -17.73
C HIS A 127 8.23 3.20 -18.35
N GLY A 128 8.73 1.96 -18.26
CA GLY A 128 10.02 1.55 -18.84
C GLY A 128 9.95 1.17 -20.32
N ALA A 129 8.74 1.13 -20.86
CA ALA A 129 8.46 0.74 -22.22
C ALA A 129 8.56 1.97 -23.14
N GLY A 130 9.55 1.99 -24.03
CA GLY A 130 9.68 3.04 -25.06
C GLY A 130 8.42 3.19 -25.92
N PRO A 131 8.36 4.18 -26.82
CA PRO A 131 7.15 4.50 -27.62
C PRO A 131 6.57 3.33 -28.43
N ILE A 132 7.36 2.33 -28.75
CA ILE A 132 6.93 1.11 -29.46
C ILE A 132 5.96 0.27 -28.62
N ASN A 133 6.07 0.29 -27.30
CA ASN A 133 5.19 -0.45 -26.39
C ASN A 133 3.82 0.21 -26.20
N MET A 134 3.69 1.51 -26.51
CA MET A 134 2.38 2.20 -26.53
C MET A 134 1.45 1.67 -27.61
N VAL A 135 1.97 1.00 -28.64
CA VAL A 135 1.22 0.39 -29.75
C VAL A 135 0.89 -1.10 -29.46
N GLY A 136 1.08 -1.57 -28.22
CA GLY A 136 0.70 -2.94 -27.80
C GLY A 136 1.80 -4.00 -28.02
N GLY A 137 3.03 -3.60 -28.30
CA GLY A 137 4.16 -4.49 -28.57
C GLY A 137 4.97 -4.87 -27.34
N PHE A 138 4.35 -5.40 -26.27
CA PHE A 138 5.11 -5.92 -25.14
C PHE A 138 6.04 -7.07 -25.55
N SER A 139 7.30 -7.03 -25.10
CA SER A 139 8.29 -8.07 -25.38
C SER A 139 7.89 -9.42 -24.77
N SER A 140 8.49 -10.51 -25.31
CA SER A 140 8.30 -11.86 -24.74
C SER A 140 8.75 -11.92 -23.26
N ALA A 141 9.77 -11.15 -22.89
CA ALA A 141 10.22 -11.05 -21.51
C ALA A 141 9.15 -10.41 -20.60
N HIS A 142 8.52 -9.31 -21.05
CA HIS A 142 7.41 -8.69 -20.29
C HIS A 142 6.23 -9.66 -20.15
N ARG A 143 5.86 -10.39 -21.20
CA ARG A 143 4.76 -11.36 -21.15
C ARG A 143 5.05 -12.50 -20.17
N ARG A 144 6.27 -13.03 -20.20
CA ARG A 144 6.70 -14.08 -19.26
C ARG A 144 6.63 -13.55 -17.82
N ARG A 145 7.22 -12.39 -17.54
CA ARG A 145 7.18 -11.78 -16.21
C ARG A 145 5.76 -11.53 -15.73
N ALA A 146 4.87 -11.06 -16.59
CA ALA A 146 3.45 -10.85 -16.24
C ALA A 146 2.75 -12.16 -15.89
N LEU A 147 3.05 -13.28 -16.58
CA LEU A 147 2.51 -14.61 -16.27
C LEU A 147 3.06 -15.14 -14.94
N GLU A 148 4.35 -14.97 -14.65
CA GLU A 148 4.96 -15.31 -13.36
C GLU A 148 4.30 -14.54 -12.21
N LEU A 149 4.02 -13.24 -12.39
CA LEU A 149 3.32 -12.44 -11.41
C LEU A 149 1.87 -12.88 -11.22
N LEU A 150 1.16 -13.23 -12.31
CA LEU A 150 -0.19 -13.78 -12.22
C LEU A 150 -0.23 -15.14 -11.51
N ASP A 151 0.79 -15.96 -11.70
CA ASP A 151 0.93 -17.22 -10.98
C ASP A 151 1.16 -16.97 -9.48
N ARG A 152 2.08 -16.08 -9.14
CA ARG A 152 2.37 -15.66 -7.76
C ARG A 152 1.12 -15.17 -7.00
N VAL A 153 0.27 -14.39 -7.66
CA VAL A 153 -0.99 -13.95 -7.05
C VAL A 153 -2.15 -14.97 -7.21
N GLY A 154 -1.87 -16.17 -7.74
CA GLY A 154 -2.82 -17.29 -7.82
C GLY A 154 -3.92 -17.16 -8.89
N ILE A 155 -3.70 -16.35 -9.96
CA ILE A 155 -4.73 -16.07 -10.97
C ILE A 155 -4.27 -16.32 -12.41
N ALA A 156 -3.15 -17.04 -12.62
CA ALA A 156 -2.61 -17.33 -13.96
C ALA A 156 -3.62 -18.02 -14.89
N HIS A 157 -4.50 -18.88 -14.34
CA HIS A 157 -5.56 -19.58 -15.08
C HIS A 157 -6.60 -18.64 -15.72
N LYS A 158 -6.65 -17.36 -15.32
CA LYS A 158 -7.52 -16.31 -15.88
C LYS A 158 -6.79 -15.33 -16.78
N ALA A 159 -5.51 -15.57 -17.14
CA ALA A 159 -4.67 -14.61 -17.87
C ALA A 159 -5.34 -14.05 -19.16
N ASN A 160 -6.08 -14.87 -19.89
CA ASN A 160 -6.76 -14.48 -21.12
C ASN A 160 -8.21 -13.98 -20.92
N ALA A 161 -8.76 -14.08 -19.71
CA ALA A 161 -10.11 -13.62 -19.42
C ALA A 161 -10.17 -12.08 -19.38
N PRO A 162 -11.27 -11.45 -19.78
CA PRO A 162 -11.44 -10.00 -19.60
C PRO A 162 -11.57 -9.65 -18.11
N ALA A 163 -10.94 -8.55 -17.69
CA ALA A 163 -10.90 -8.17 -16.28
C ALA A 163 -12.31 -7.98 -15.66
N ARG A 164 -13.29 -7.55 -16.44
CA ARG A 164 -14.70 -7.40 -16.00
C ARG A 164 -15.38 -8.70 -15.56
N SER A 165 -14.84 -9.87 -15.94
CA SER A 165 -15.41 -11.18 -15.55
C SER A 165 -14.88 -11.72 -14.21
N LEU A 166 -14.00 -10.96 -13.55
CA LEU A 166 -13.37 -11.35 -12.31
C LEU A 166 -14.21 -10.92 -11.09
N SER A 167 -14.15 -11.69 -10.01
CA SER A 167 -14.64 -11.26 -8.70
C SER A 167 -13.76 -10.11 -8.15
N GLY A 168 -14.26 -9.37 -7.14
CA GLY A 168 -13.52 -8.28 -6.51
C GLY A 168 -12.14 -8.69 -6.00
N GLY A 169 -12.05 -9.80 -5.27
CA GLY A 169 -10.75 -10.32 -4.80
C GLY A 169 -9.81 -10.73 -5.93
N GLN A 170 -10.36 -11.28 -7.03
CA GLN A 170 -9.56 -11.58 -8.21
C GLN A 170 -9.06 -10.30 -8.91
N GLN A 171 -9.90 -9.28 -9.00
CA GLN A 171 -9.50 -7.97 -9.55
C GLN A 171 -8.40 -7.33 -8.71
N GLN A 172 -8.49 -7.43 -7.38
CA GLN A 172 -7.47 -6.92 -6.47
C GLN A 172 -6.12 -7.62 -6.67
N ARG A 173 -6.12 -8.95 -6.80
CA ARG A 173 -4.91 -9.71 -7.10
C ARG A 173 -4.26 -9.29 -8.43
N VAL A 174 -5.06 -9.00 -9.45
CA VAL A 174 -4.56 -8.46 -10.73
C VAL A 174 -3.99 -7.05 -10.55
N ALA A 175 -4.61 -6.20 -9.73
CA ALA A 175 -4.09 -4.86 -9.43
C ALA A 175 -2.73 -4.93 -8.70
N ILE A 176 -2.56 -5.87 -7.77
CA ILE A 176 -1.28 -6.14 -7.10
C ILE A 176 -0.23 -6.63 -8.10
N ALA A 177 -0.56 -7.62 -8.96
CA ALA A 177 0.36 -8.10 -10.00
C ALA A 177 0.78 -6.97 -10.96
N ARG A 178 -0.14 -6.07 -11.32
CA ARG A 178 0.16 -4.88 -12.12
C ARG A 178 1.11 -3.92 -11.40
N ALA A 179 0.92 -3.69 -10.10
CA ALA A 179 1.84 -2.88 -9.30
C ALA A 179 3.25 -3.50 -9.27
N LEU A 180 3.35 -4.82 -9.05
CA LEU A 180 4.62 -5.56 -9.07
C LEU A 180 5.32 -5.56 -10.44
N MET A 181 4.54 -5.46 -11.53
CA MET A 181 5.10 -5.39 -12.89
C MET A 181 5.95 -4.12 -13.11
N GLN A 182 5.74 -3.06 -12.34
CA GLN A 182 6.57 -1.86 -12.33
C GLN A 182 7.94 -2.09 -11.70
N GLN A 183 8.15 -3.20 -10.95
CA GLN A 183 9.33 -3.44 -10.10
C GLN A 183 9.49 -2.33 -9.04
N PRO A 184 8.44 -2.07 -8.24
CA PRO A 184 8.42 -0.96 -7.30
C PRO A 184 9.43 -1.17 -6.17
N LYS A 185 9.92 -0.08 -5.59
CA LYS A 185 10.73 -0.05 -4.37
C LYS A 185 9.88 0.12 -3.11
N VAL A 186 8.65 0.63 -3.26
CA VAL A 186 7.67 0.86 -2.19
C VAL A 186 6.28 0.54 -2.74
N ILE A 187 5.41 -0.05 -1.93
CA ILE A 187 3.99 -0.24 -2.27
C ILE A 187 3.12 0.60 -1.34
N LEU A 188 2.20 1.36 -1.95
CA LEU A 188 1.15 2.10 -1.26
C LEU A 188 -0.19 1.46 -1.62
N ALA A 189 -0.90 0.91 -0.62
CA ALA A 189 -2.19 0.26 -0.81
C ALA A 189 -3.27 1.07 -0.07
N ASP A 190 -4.07 1.84 -0.84
CA ASP A 190 -5.13 2.68 -0.29
C ASP A 190 -6.44 1.91 -0.27
N GLU A 191 -6.88 1.50 0.94
CA GLU A 191 -8.07 0.70 1.22
C GLU A 191 -8.23 -0.54 0.34
N PRO A 192 -7.19 -1.38 0.21
CA PRO A 192 -7.16 -2.45 -0.80
C PRO A 192 -8.19 -3.56 -0.57
N VAL A 193 -8.84 -3.58 0.59
CA VAL A 193 -9.77 -4.63 1.00
C VAL A 193 -11.16 -4.13 1.38
N ALA A 194 -11.45 -2.82 1.26
CA ALA A 194 -12.69 -2.22 1.74
C ALA A 194 -13.98 -2.79 1.11
N SER A 195 -13.90 -3.31 -0.12
CA SER A 195 -15.05 -3.89 -0.84
C SER A 195 -15.05 -5.42 -0.90
N LEU A 196 -14.21 -6.08 -0.09
CA LEU A 196 -14.05 -7.53 -0.10
C LEU A 196 -14.71 -8.17 1.14
N ASP A 197 -15.16 -9.42 0.99
CA ASP A 197 -15.55 -10.21 2.14
C ASP A 197 -14.35 -10.54 3.04
N PRO A 198 -14.57 -10.87 4.33
CA PRO A 198 -13.47 -11.05 5.29
C PRO A 198 -12.39 -12.05 4.86
N LYS A 199 -12.77 -13.19 4.26
CA LYS A 199 -11.81 -14.22 3.82
C LYS A 199 -10.94 -13.74 2.66
N LEU A 200 -11.53 -13.00 1.72
CA LEU A 200 -10.80 -12.41 0.60
C LEU A 200 -9.90 -11.28 1.11
N ALA A 201 -10.37 -10.48 2.07
CA ALA A 201 -9.57 -9.43 2.69
C ALA A 201 -8.32 -9.99 3.36
N ASP A 202 -8.45 -11.02 4.20
CA ASP A 202 -7.31 -11.74 4.81
C ASP A 202 -6.31 -12.21 3.74
N SER A 203 -6.80 -12.89 2.71
CA SER A 203 -5.97 -13.44 1.65
C SER A 203 -5.22 -12.36 0.82
N VAL A 204 -5.79 -11.18 0.66
CA VAL A 204 -5.14 -10.06 -0.03
C VAL A 204 -4.08 -9.41 0.87
N LEU A 205 -4.37 -9.24 2.15
CA LEU A 205 -3.40 -8.69 3.11
C LEU A 205 -2.23 -9.63 3.34
N GLU A 206 -2.48 -10.96 3.42
CA GLU A 206 -1.41 -11.97 3.48
C GLU A 206 -0.49 -11.87 2.26
N LEU A 207 -1.05 -11.78 1.05
CA LEU A 207 -0.26 -11.58 -0.16
C LEU A 207 0.60 -10.31 -0.11
N LEU A 208 0.07 -9.19 0.40
CA LEU A 208 0.84 -7.95 0.56
C LEU A 208 1.95 -8.12 1.61
N ARG A 209 1.69 -8.88 2.68
CA ARG A 209 2.68 -9.20 3.70
C ARG A 209 3.79 -10.11 3.15
N GLU A 210 3.45 -11.14 2.37
CA GLU A 210 4.43 -11.99 1.67
C GLU A 210 5.33 -11.15 0.75
N ILE A 211 4.76 -10.23 -0.02
CA ILE A 211 5.52 -9.30 -0.88
C ILE A 211 6.47 -8.43 -0.03
N ALA A 212 6.00 -7.90 1.09
CA ALA A 212 6.85 -7.11 1.97
C ALA A 212 8.05 -7.91 2.45
N THR A 213 7.82 -9.11 3.01
CA THR A 213 8.85 -9.93 3.66
C THR A 213 9.78 -10.62 2.68
N GLU A 214 9.27 -11.19 1.57
CA GLU A 214 10.06 -11.98 0.62
C GLU A 214 10.84 -11.10 -0.36
N ASP A 215 10.21 -10.01 -0.86
CA ASP A 215 10.85 -9.11 -1.82
C ASP A 215 11.61 -7.97 -1.13
N GLY A 216 11.46 -7.81 0.19
CA GLY A 216 12.04 -6.68 0.93
C GLY A 216 11.42 -5.34 0.58
N ILE A 217 10.22 -5.31 -0.02
CA ILE A 217 9.52 -4.09 -0.44
C ILE A 217 8.65 -3.59 0.71
N PRO A 218 8.87 -2.39 1.26
CA PRO A 218 7.98 -1.86 2.29
C PRO A 218 6.58 -1.61 1.73
N VAL A 219 5.56 -1.95 2.52
CA VAL A 219 4.16 -1.76 2.21
C VAL A 219 3.51 -0.83 3.22
N LEU A 220 2.96 0.29 2.76
CA LEU A 220 2.05 1.12 3.55
C LEU A 220 0.62 0.84 3.11
N VAL A 221 -0.20 0.33 4.02
CA VAL A 221 -1.60 -0.03 3.73
C VAL A 221 -2.55 0.78 4.59
N SER A 222 -3.50 1.51 3.98
CA SER A 222 -4.59 2.13 4.74
C SER A 222 -5.70 1.10 4.99
N LEU A 223 -6.16 1.03 6.23
CA LEU A 223 -7.21 0.10 6.67
C LEU A 223 -8.20 0.83 7.59
N HIS A 224 -9.46 0.35 7.58
CA HIS A 224 -10.50 0.77 8.53
C HIS A 224 -10.84 -0.33 9.56
N VAL A 225 -10.45 -1.58 9.26
CA VAL A 225 -10.78 -2.75 10.09
C VAL A 225 -9.61 -3.06 11.01
N LEU A 226 -9.74 -2.70 12.28
CA LEU A 226 -8.71 -2.85 13.29
C LEU A 226 -8.17 -4.29 13.46
N PRO A 227 -9.02 -5.35 13.53
CA PRO A 227 -8.54 -6.73 13.59
C PRO A 227 -7.62 -7.12 12.43
N LEU A 228 -7.87 -6.64 11.22
CA LEU A 228 -7.02 -6.90 10.06
C LEU A 228 -5.66 -6.20 10.16
N ALA A 229 -5.65 -4.96 10.66
CA ALA A 229 -4.40 -4.24 10.90
C ALA A 229 -3.54 -4.95 11.94
N LEU A 230 -4.13 -5.39 13.05
CA LEU A 230 -3.44 -6.13 14.13
C LEU A 230 -2.91 -7.50 13.66
N ALA A 231 -3.62 -8.17 12.74
CA ALA A 231 -3.25 -9.51 12.26
C ALA A 231 -2.12 -9.45 11.20
N HIS A 232 -2.10 -8.44 10.34
CA HIS A 232 -1.27 -8.46 9.13
C HIS A 232 -0.13 -7.45 9.11
N SER A 233 -0.10 -6.41 9.98
CA SER A 233 0.96 -5.41 9.96
C SER A 233 2.01 -5.62 11.05
N ASP A 234 3.24 -5.15 10.80
CA ASP A 234 4.34 -5.14 11.77
C ASP A 234 4.28 -3.90 12.66
N ARG A 235 3.79 -2.80 12.10
CA ARG A 235 3.61 -1.52 12.80
C ARG A 235 2.29 -0.87 12.42
N ILE A 236 1.77 -0.07 13.33
CA ILE A 236 0.56 0.72 13.13
C ILE A 236 0.89 2.19 13.30
N ILE A 237 0.34 3.01 12.42
CA ILE A 237 0.31 4.47 12.50
C ILE A 237 -1.15 4.89 12.47
N GLY A 238 -1.57 5.65 13.47
CA GLY A 238 -2.91 6.18 13.60
C GLY A 238 -2.94 7.68 13.35
N LEU A 239 -3.74 8.13 12.39
CA LEU A 239 -4.00 9.54 12.12
C LEU A 239 -5.36 9.96 12.66
N ARG A 240 -5.41 11.12 13.33
CA ARG A 240 -6.63 11.80 13.72
C ARG A 240 -6.50 13.31 13.43
N HIS A 241 -7.46 13.90 12.73
CA HIS A 241 -7.46 15.31 12.36
C HIS A 241 -6.13 15.79 11.74
N GLY A 242 -5.54 14.98 10.87
CA GLY A 242 -4.29 15.33 10.19
C GLY A 242 -3.02 15.19 11.02
N ARG A 243 -3.11 14.72 12.26
CA ARG A 243 -1.95 14.52 13.15
C ARG A 243 -1.76 13.05 13.49
N MET A 244 -0.52 12.69 13.77
CA MET A 244 -0.22 11.35 14.27
C MET A 244 -0.60 11.25 15.75
N LEU A 245 -1.54 10.37 16.05
CA LEU A 245 -1.98 10.11 17.43
C LEU A 245 -1.30 8.88 18.03
N VAL A 246 -1.09 7.84 17.21
CA VAL A 246 -0.50 6.56 17.61
C VAL A 246 0.56 6.16 16.59
N ALA A 247 1.70 5.66 17.09
CA ALA A 247 2.71 5.00 16.26
C ALA A 247 3.46 3.96 17.11
N GLY A 248 3.52 2.72 16.64
CA GLY A 248 4.21 1.65 17.38
C GLY A 248 4.20 0.30 16.68
N ALA A 249 4.97 -0.63 17.23
CA ALA A 249 4.94 -2.02 16.81
C ALA A 249 3.55 -2.62 17.12
N THR A 250 2.97 -3.37 16.19
CA THR A 250 1.64 -3.99 16.34
C THR A 250 1.56 -4.86 17.60
N SER A 251 2.65 -5.55 17.95
CA SER A 251 2.74 -6.39 19.16
C SER A 251 2.65 -5.61 20.49
N GLN A 252 2.76 -4.29 20.46
CA GLN A 252 2.70 -3.40 21.63
C GLN A 252 1.39 -2.61 21.73
N LEU A 253 0.52 -2.75 20.73
CA LEU A 253 -0.74 -2.02 20.62
C LEU A 253 -1.91 -2.99 20.76
N ASP A 254 -2.90 -2.57 21.52
CA ASP A 254 -4.18 -3.26 21.64
C ASP A 254 -5.34 -2.40 21.13
N ALA A 255 -6.53 -2.96 21.11
CA ALA A 255 -7.73 -2.25 20.66
C ALA A 255 -8.03 -1.00 21.50
N ALA A 256 -7.70 -1.01 22.82
CA ALA A 256 -7.95 0.13 23.70
C ALA A 256 -7.02 1.31 23.37
N ALA A 257 -5.74 1.03 23.04
CA ALA A 257 -4.81 2.06 22.61
C ALA A 257 -5.19 2.71 21.27
N LEU A 258 -5.96 2.02 20.43
CA LEU A 258 -6.37 2.45 19.09
C LEU A 258 -7.79 3.04 19.05
N ALA A 259 -8.61 2.82 20.09
CA ALA A 259 -9.98 3.36 20.19
C ALA A 259 -10.06 4.89 19.97
N PRO A 260 -9.14 5.73 20.52
CA PRO A 260 -9.20 7.18 20.33
C PRO A 260 -9.08 7.65 18.86
N LEU A 261 -8.69 6.78 17.93
CA LEU A 261 -8.65 7.11 16.50
C LEU A 261 -10.04 7.27 15.88
N TYR A 262 -11.10 6.75 16.54
CA TYR A 262 -12.47 6.64 16.02
C TYR A 262 -13.52 7.34 16.91
N ASP A 263 -13.12 7.97 18.02
CA ASP A 263 -14.05 8.55 19.03
C ASP A 263 -15.00 9.64 18.47
N ASP A 264 -14.71 10.25 17.31
CA ASP A 264 -15.58 11.28 16.73
C ASP A 264 -16.72 10.70 15.87
N GLU A 265 -16.64 9.43 15.45
CA GLU A 265 -17.69 8.80 14.62
C GLU A 265 -18.95 8.45 15.43
N GLU A 266 -18.84 8.23 16.76
CA GLU A 266 -19.98 7.89 17.62
C GLU A 266 -20.91 9.09 17.92
N HIS A 267 -20.48 10.34 17.70
CA HIS A 267 -21.26 11.53 18.02
C HIS A 267 -22.12 12.06 16.85
N ASP A 268 -21.85 11.66 15.61
CA ASP A 268 -22.61 12.11 14.44
C ASP A 268 -23.82 11.22 14.11
N ASP A 269 -23.84 9.97 14.55
CA ASP A 269 -24.99 9.06 14.35
C ASP A 269 -26.18 9.36 15.28
N ASP A 270 -25.96 10.00 16.45
CA ASP A 270 -27.01 10.39 17.39
C ASP A 270 -27.73 11.70 17.02
N ALA A 271 -27.24 12.45 16.03
CA ALA A 271 -27.82 13.75 15.63
C ALA A 271 -28.87 13.67 14.51
N HIS A 272 -29.15 12.46 14.00
CA HIS A 272 -30.10 12.24 12.88
C HIS A 272 -31.25 11.28 13.21
N HIS A 273 -31.69 11.23 14.46
CA HIS A 273 -32.96 10.57 14.85
C HIS A 273 -33.97 11.57 15.40
#